data_b89497a912c5aef52478ce02f5932e77
#
_entry.id   b89497a912c5aef52478ce02f5932e77
#
_cell.length_a   1.000
_cell.length_b   1.000
_cell.length_c   1.000
_cell.angle_alpha   90.00
_cell.angle_beta   90.00
_cell.angle_gamma   90.00
#
_symmetry.space_group_name_H-M   'P 1'
#
loop_
_entity.id
_entity.type
_entity.pdbx_description
1 polymer ?
#
loop_
_entity_poly.entity_id
_entity_poly.type
_entity_poly.pdbx_seq_one_letter_code
_entity_poly.pdbx_strand_id
1 'polypeptide(L)'
;MLYWLLFVKLQHTVAPFRIFRYVTFRTAFASLTAMFTALIVGPLVIGRLREFQIGQYIREEGPKAHQKKAGTPTMGGLLIVIAIVVPTLLWADLSNRFVWIAVFSTLAFAAIGFADDYSKVAHRRNLGLTARAKFALQLATGVVIASMLIAMQAYGMYSTKLIVPFFKQYHPDLVVQSWEHFSHFWPLAFLPFMVFVTLLITFSSNAVNLTDGLDGLAIGCTVIAAGALTVLTYVSGHATFATYLELQRMPQIAELTIFCGAMVGASIGFLWYNAHPAEVFMGDVGSLALGGAIGTIAVIIKQELLLPFIGGVFVIEAVSVILQVGSYKLRKKRIFKMAPLHHHFELLGWSESKIIVRFWIASLVFALFALTTLKLR
;
A
#
# COMPACT_ATOMS: atom_id res chain seq x y z
N MET A 1 -13.12 7.09 -16.35
CA MET A 1 -14.19 6.91 -17.35
C MET A 1 -15.39 7.82 -17.06
N LEU A 2 -16.04 7.71 -15.91
CA LEU A 2 -17.17 8.61 -15.55
C LEU A 2 -16.74 10.07 -15.46
N TYR A 3 -15.55 10.37 -14.94
CA TYR A 3 -15.00 11.73 -14.96
C TYR A 3 -15.00 12.32 -16.36
N TRP A 4 -14.50 11.60 -17.35
CA TRP A 4 -14.46 12.05 -18.74
C TRP A 4 -15.86 12.24 -19.33
N LEU A 5 -16.77 11.30 -19.07
CA LEU A 5 -18.15 11.38 -19.54
C LEU A 5 -18.89 12.55 -18.89
N LEU A 6 -18.91 12.63 -17.57
CA LEU A 6 -19.72 13.58 -16.81
C LEU A 6 -19.14 14.99 -16.88
N PHE A 7 -17.83 15.14 -16.63
CA PHE A 7 -17.19 16.45 -16.62
C PHE A 7 -16.74 16.89 -18.01
N VAL A 8 -15.93 16.08 -18.74
CA VAL A 8 -15.33 16.56 -19.99
C VAL A 8 -16.38 16.72 -21.10
N LYS A 9 -17.32 15.76 -21.24
CA LYS A 9 -18.35 15.80 -22.30
C LYS A 9 -19.64 16.51 -21.88
N LEU A 10 -20.23 16.16 -20.73
CA LEU A 10 -21.61 16.53 -20.40
C LEU A 10 -21.74 17.81 -19.56
N GLN A 11 -20.66 18.41 -19.03
CA GLN A 11 -20.73 19.62 -18.19
C GLN A 11 -21.36 20.84 -18.89
N HIS A 12 -21.29 20.88 -20.21
CA HIS A 12 -21.86 21.97 -21.01
C HIS A 12 -23.37 21.83 -21.21
N THR A 13 -23.88 20.60 -21.18
CA THR A 13 -25.29 20.27 -21.35
C THR A 13 -26.00 20.20 -20.01
N VAL A 14 -25.35 19.69 -18.96
CA VAL A 14 -25.91 19.49 -17.63
C VAL A 14 -25.03 20.20 -16.59
N ALA A 15 -25.42 21.40 -16.22
CA ALA A 15 -24.65 22.28 -15.32
C ALA A 15 -24.21 21.61 -13.99
N PRO A 16 -25.02 20.78 -13.28
CA PRO A 16 -24.59 20.08 -12.07
C PRO A 16 -23.36 19.20 -12.24
N PHE A 17 -23.06 18.71 -13.44
CA PHE A 17 -21.90 17.87 -13.67
C PHE A 17 -20.55 18.60 -13.55
N ARG A 18 -20.54 19.92 -13.46
CA ARG A 18 -19.35 20.72 -13.13
C ARG A 18 -18.72 20.37 -11.78
N ILE A 19 -19.50 19.76 -10.86
CA ILE A 19 -19.01 19.34 -9.54
C ILE A 19 -17.92 18.27 -9.66
N PHE A 20 -17.92 17.44 -10.71
CA PHE A 20 -16.91 16.42 -10.96
C PHE A 20 -15.53 16.99 -11.34
N ARG A 21 -15.40 18.31 -11.53
CA ARG A 21 -14.11 18.99 -11.62
C ARG A 21 -13.31 18.86 -10.32
N TYR A 22 -14.00 18.86 -9.17
CA TYR A 22 -13.34 18.90 -7.88
C TYR A 22 -12.79 17.52 -7.48
N VAL A 23 -11.48 17.46 -7.23
CA VAL A 23 -10.79 16.22 -6.80
C VAL A 23 -11.39 15.69 -5.51
N THR A 24 -11.69 16.56 -4.54
CA THR A 24 -12.31 16.19 -3.25
C THR A 24 -13.63 15.45 -3.44
N PHE A 25 -14.48 15.97 -4.32
CA PHE A 25 -15.77 15.34 -4.63
C PHE A 25 -15.57 13.96 -5.25
N ARG A 26 -14.69 13.86 -6.25
CA ARG A 26 -14.37 12.57 -6.90
C ARG A 26 -13.71 11.59 -5.95
N THR A 27 -12.88 12.06 -4.99
CA THR A 27 -12.27 11.23 -3.96
C THR A 27 -13.33 10.62 -3.04
N ALA A 28 -14.29 11.41 -2.58
CA ALA A 28 -15.39 10.90 -1.76
C ALA A 28 -16.23 9.86 -2.52
N PHE A 29 -16.54 10.13 -3.79
CA PHE A 29 -17.26 9.17 -4.64
C PHE A 29 -16.46 7.90 -4.94
N ALA A 30 -15.16 8.03 -5.16
CA ALA A 30 -14.28 6.87 -5.35
C ALA A 30 -14.22 6.01 -4.09
N SER A 31 -14.11 6.64 -2.90
CA SER A 31 -14.11 5.93 -1.62
C SER A 31 -15.44 5.20 -1.39
N LEU A 32 -16.56 5.88 -1.57
CA LEU A 32 -17.90 5.27 -1.43
C LEU A 32 -18.12 4.15 -2.45
N THR A 33 -17.77 4.37 -3.72
CA THR A 33 -17.89 3.36 -4.77
C THR A 33 -17.03 2.14 -4.44
N ALA A 34 -15.80 2.34 -3.95
CA ALA A 34 -14.90 1.27 -3.55
C ALA A 34 -15.47 0.46 -2.38
N MET A 35 -15.97 1.15 -1.35
CA MET A 35 -16.60 0.52 -0.20
C MET A 35 -17.82 -0.30 -0.62
N PHE A 36 -18.73 0.27 -1.41
CA PHE A 36 -19.91 -0.44 -1.87
C PHE A 36 -19.58 -1.58 -2.83
N THR A 37 -18.54 -1.42 -3.68
CA THR A 37 -18.04 -2.52 -4.53
C THR A 37 -17.60 -3.69 -3.66
N ALA A 38 -16.81 -3.43 -2.60
CA ALA A 38 -16.40 -4.49 -1.68
C ALA A 38 -17.59 -5.13 -0.95
N LEU A 39 -18.55 -4.33 -0.47
CA LEU A 39 -19.72 -4.84 0.25
C LEU A 39 -20.67 -5.66 -0.64
N ILE A 40 -20.91 -5.24 -1.88
CA ILE A 40 -21.85 -5.88 -2.80
C ILE A 40 -21.23 -7.13 -3.45
N VAL A 41 -19.96 -7.00 -3.89
CA VAL A 41 -19.25 -8.09 -4.56
C VAL A 41 -18.67 -9.11 -3.58
N GLY A 42 -18.45 -8.69 -2.32
CA GLY A 42 -17.86 -9.51 -1.27
C GLY A 42 -18.52 -10.88 -1.09
N PRO A 43 -19.84 -10.97 -0.88
CA PRO A 43 -20.52 -12.28 -0.70
C PRO A 43 -20.32 -13.21 -1.91
N LEU A 44 -20.32 -12.69 -3.13
CA LEU A 44 -20.07 -13.45 -4.34
C LEU A 44 -18.64 -14.01 -4.38
N VAL A 45 -17.65 -13.16 -4.10
CA VAL A 45 -16.23 -13.57 -4.10
C VAL A 45 -15.98 -14.59 -2.99
N ILE A 46 -16.46 -14.32 -1.77
CA ILE A 46 -16.29 -15.23 -0.62
C ILE A 46 -16.97 -16.59 -0.90
N GLY A 47 -18.17 -16.58 -1.49
CA GLY A 47 -18.87 -17.79 -1.90
C GLY A 47 -18.06 -18.61 -2.90
N ARG A 48 -17.53 -17.98 -3.93
CA ARG A 48 -16.68 -18.64 -4.93
C ARG A 48 -15.38 -19.19 -4.34
N LEU A 49 -14.71 -18.42 -3.46
CA LEU A 49 -13.52 -18.91 -2.78
C LEU A 49 -13.80 -20.13 -1.90
N ARG A 50 -14.97 -20.21 -1.26
CA ARG A 50 -15.42 -21.39 -0.50
C ARG A 50 -15.70 -22.59 -1.41
N GLU A 51 -16.41 -22.39 -2.53
CA GLU A 51 -16.70 -23.44 -3.53
C GLU A 51 -15.42 -24.09 -4.06
N PHE A 52 -14.41 -23.31 -4.35
CA PHE A 52 -13.10 -23.80 -4.81
C PHE A 52 -12.25 -24.42 -3.72
N GLN A 53 -12.78 -24.55 -2.48
CA GLN A 53 -12.04 -25.06 -1.30
C GLN A 53 -10.69 -24.35 -1.07
N ILE A 54 -10.64 -23.05 -1.38
CA ILE A 54 -9.46 -22.20 -1.19
C ILE A 54 -9.39 -21.84 0.30
N GLY A 55 -9.21 -22.84 1.16
CA GLY A 55 -9.02 -22.66 2.59
C GLY A 55 -7.54 -22.53 2.95
N GLN A 56 -7.26 -21.76 4.00
CA GLN A 56 -5.90 -21.62 4.49
C GLN A 56 -5.41 -22.90 5.16
N TYR A 57 -4.26 -23.43 4.72
CA TYR A 57 -3.54 -24.47 5.43
C TYR A 57 -2.74 -23.85 6.58
N ILE A 58 -3.18 -24.09 7.81
CA ILE A 58 -2.57 -23.51 9.01
C ILE A 58 -1.26 -24.25 9.32
N ARG A 59 -0.21 -23.49 9.69
CA ARG A 59 1.06 -24.05 10.14
C ARG A 59 0.88 -24.70 11.51
N GLU A 60 1.39 -25.91 11.68
CA GLU A 60 1.31 -26.67 12.95
C GLU A 60 2.04 -25.97 14.11
N GLU A 61 3.04 -25.14 13.81
CA GLU A 61 3.88 -24.41 14.77
C GLU A 61 3.25 -23.10 15.28
N GLY A 62 2.03 -22.73 14.82
CA GLY A 62 1.32 -21.49 15.20
C GLY A 62 0.58 -21.59 16.55
N PRO A 63 0.09 -20.45 17.09
CA PRO A 63 -0.74 -20.42 18.28
C PRO A 63 -1.97 -21.32 18.11
N LYS A 64 -2.33 -22.09 19.15
CA LYS A 64 -3.48 -23.04 19.10
C LYS A 64 -4.83 -22.39 18.75
N ALA A 65 -4.98 -21.08 19.02
CA ALA A 65 -6.15 -20.29 18.66
C ALA A 65 -6.38 -20.24 17.12
N HIS A 66 -5.31 -20.29 16.32
CA HIS A 66 -5.40 -20.27 14.86
C HIS A 66 -5.96 -21.55 14.27
N GLN A 67 -5.88 -22.69 14.97
CA GLN A 67 -6.46 -23.95 14.49
C GLN A 67 -7.99 -23.88 14.35
N LYS A 68 -8.67 -23.01 15.13
CA LYS A 68 -10.13 -22.79 15.01
C LYS A 68 -10.53 -22.05 13.74
N LYS A 69 -9.58 -21.40 13.06
CA LYS A 69 -9.77 -20.65 11.80
C LYS A 69 -9.63 -21.53 10.55
N ALA A 70 -9.44 -22.84 10.72
CA ALA A 70 -9.37 -23.79 9.60
C ALA A 70 -10.69 -23.76 8.81
N GLY A 71 -10.59 -23.61 7.48
CA GLY A 71 -11.75 -23.52 6.59
C GLY A 71 -12.20 -22.10 6.21
N THR A 72 -11.67 -21.05 6.85
CA THR A 72 -11.88 -19.68 6.37
C THR A 72 -11.16 -19.51 5.02
N PRO A 73 -11.84 -19.01 3.96
CA PRO A 73 -11.23 -18.85 2.66
C PRO A 73 -10.14 -17.77 2.69
N THR A 74 -9.07 -17.99 1.93
CA THR A 74 -7.99 -17.03 1.68
C THR A 74 -8.13 -16.41 0.29
N MET A 75 -7.21 -15.53 -0.12
CA MET A 75 -7.23 -14.78 -1.38
C MET A 75 -8.33 -13.70 -1.46
N GLY A 76 -8.88 -13.26 -0.34
CA GLY A 76 -9.81 -12.13 -0.29
C GLY A 76 -9.23 -10.82 -0.83
N GLY A 77 -7.90 -10.75 -0.97
CA GLY A 77 -7.21 -9.64 -1.63
C GLY A 77 -7.67 -9.36 -3.06
N LEU A 78 -8.23 -10.35 -3.77
CA LEU A 78 -8.86 -10.12 -5.08
C LEU A 78 -10.00 -9.08 -4.99
N LEU A 79 -10.83 -9.18 -3.94
CA LEU A 79 -11.90 -8.22 -3.69
C LEU A 79 -11.33 -6.81 -3.46
N ILE A 80 -10.24 -6.70 -2.68
CA ILE A 80 -9.58 -5.42 -2.40
C ILE A 80 -9.08 -4.79 -3.70
N VAL A 81 -8.38 -5.57 -4.53
CA VAL A 81 -7.81 -5.08 -5.80
C VAL A 81 -8.90 -4.60 -6.75
N ILE A 82 -9.98 -5.36 -6.92
CA ILE A 82 -11.14 -4.95 -7.73
C ILE A 82 -11.74 -3.66 -7.17
N ALA A 83 -11.93 -3.58 -5.85
CA ALA A 83 -12.53 -2.43 -5.19
C ALA A 83 -11.64 -1.18 -5.19
N ILE A 84 -10.32 -1.30 -5.43
CA ILE A 84 -9.43 -0.15 -5.64
C ILE A 84 -9.42 0.25 -7.11
N VAL A 85 -9.16 -0.71 -8.00
CA VAL A 85 -8.89 -0.43 -9.42
C VAL A 85 -10.13 0.07 -10.15
N VAL A 86 -11.29 -0.59 -9.97
CA VAL A 86 -12.51 -0.21 -10.67
C VAL A 86 -12.95 1.23 -10.34
N PRO A 87 -13.10 1.65 -9.07
CA PRO A 87 -13.46 3.04 -8.76
C PRO A 87 -12.39 4.05 -9.18
N THR A 88 -11.11 3.69 -9.12
CA THR A 88 -10.04 4.55 -9.64
C THR A 88 -10.23 4.81 -11.13
N LEU A 89 -10.46 3.77 -11.94
CA LEU A 89 -10.70 3.91 -13.39
C LEU A 89 -11.99 4.67 -13.70
N LEU A 90 -12.99 4.60 -12.84
CA LEU A 90 -14.25 5.33 -13.02
C LEU A 90 -14.07 6.83 -12.74
N TRP A 91 -13.40 7.21 -11.66
CA TRP A 91 -13.42 8.57 -11.13
C TRP A 91 -12.15 9.39 -11.38
N ALA A 92 -10.98 8.75 -11.60
CA ALA A 92 -9.75 9.47 -11.89
C ALA A 92 -9.70 9.96 -13.34
N ASP A 93 -8.87 10.99 -13.55
CA ASP A 93 -8.47 11.42 -14.88
C ASP A 93 -7.45 10.42 -15.45
N LEU A 94 -7.89 9.63 -16.43
CA LEU A 94 -7.07 8.58 -17.05
C LEU A 94 -5.99 9.12 -17.99
N SER A 95 -5.95 10.42 -18.26
CA SER A 95 -4.83 11.06 -18.97
C SER A 95 -3.62 11.22 -18.05
N ASN A 96 -3.81 11.11 -16.72
CA ASN A 96 -2.76 11.24 -15.72
C ASN A 96 -1.91 9.96 -15.63
N ARG A 97 -0.63 10.07 -15.97
CA ARG A 97 0.31 8.93 -15.98
C ARG A 97 0.58 8.35 -14.60
N PHE A 98 0.55 9.17 -13.54
CA PHE A 98 0.80 8.70 -12.18
C PHE A 98 -0.31 7.76 -11.67
N VAL A 99 -1.55 7.98 -12.12
CA VAL A 99 -2.67 7.05 -11.83
C VAL A 99 -2.37 5.67 -12.38
N TRP A 100 -1.84 5.59 -13.61
CA TRP A 100 -1.48 4.31 -14.23
C TRP A 100 -0.29 3.62 -13.54
N ILE A 101 0.69 4.38 -13.03
CA ILE A 101 1.78 3.80 -12.23
C ILE A 101 1.24 3.19 -10.93
N ALA A 102 0.31 3.86 -10.25
CA ALA A 102 -0.31 3.35 -9.04
C ALA A 102 -1.16 2.09 -9.30
N VAL A 103 -1.97 2.10 -10.37
CA VAL A 103 -2.77 0.94 -10.81
C VAL A 103 -1.86 -0.22 -11.21
N PHE A 104 -0.81 0.04 -11.99
CA PHE A 104 0.18 -0.97 -12.39
C PHE A 104 0.84 -1.61 -11.16
N SER A 105 1.32 -0.80 -10.22
CA SER A 105 1.92 -1.31 -8.98
C SER A 105 0.96 -2.24 -8.24
N THR A 106 -0.28 -1.78 -8.03
CA THR A 106 -1.30 -2.58 -7.33
C THR A 106 -1.53 -3.93 -8.01
N LEU A 107 -1.71 -3.92 -9.34
CA LEU A 107 -1.96 -5.14 -10.12
C LEU A 107 -0.73 -6.07 -10.17
N ALA A 108 0.47 -5.52 -10.32
CA ALA A 108 1.69 -6.32 -10.40
C ALA A 108 1.99 -7.02 -9.06
N PHE A 109 1.90 -6.30 -7.94
CA PHE A 109 2.06 -6.91 -6.62
C PHE A 109 0.93 -7.87 -6.28
N ALA A 110 -0.31 -7.58 -6.69
CA ALA A 110 -1.43 -8.52 -6.59
C ALA A 110 -1.19 -9.81 -7.38
N ALA A 111 -0.64 -9.71 -8.58
CA ALA A 111 -0.31 -10.89 -9.41
C ALA A 111 0.78 -11.76 -8.75
N ILE A 112 1.79 -11.16 -8.12
CA ILE A 112 2.80 -11.89 -7.35
C ILE A 112 2.15 -12.63 -6.18
N GLY A 113 1.29 -11.92 -5.41
CA GLY A 113 0.55 -12.52 -4.31
C GLY A 113 -0.41 -13.63 -4.77
N PHE A 114 -1.09 -13.43 -5.90
CA PHE A 114 -1.95 -14.43 -6.50
C PHE A 114 -1.17 -15.70 -6.90
N ALA A 115 -0.02 -15.54 -7.53
CA ALA A 115 0.84 -16.68 -7.89
C ALA A 115 1.31 -17.45 -6.64
N ASP A 116 1.63 -16.74 -5.55
CA ASP A 116 2.01 -17.34 -4.27
C ASP A 116 0.84 -18.12 -3.64
N ASP A 117 -0.31 -17.47 -3.46
CA ASP A 117 -1.49 -18.08 -2.85
C ASP A 117 -2.06 -19.20 -3.70
N TYR A 118 -2.13 -19.05 -5.03
CA TYR A 118 -2.57 -20.09 -5.95
C TYR A 118 -1.65 -21.32 -5.89
N SER A 119 -0.33 -21.11 -5.80
CA SER A 119 0.62 -22.21 -5.64
C SER A 119 0.38 -23.02 -4.37
N LYS A 120 0.06 -22.34 -3.24
CA LYS A 120 -0.29 -23.00 -1.97
C LYS A 120 -1.54 -23.88 -2.12
N VAL A 121 -2.57 -23.34 -2.77
CA VAL A 121 -3.85 -24.04 -2.97
C VAL A 121 -3.69 -25.22 -3.95
N ALA A 122 -3.09 -24.99 -5.11
CA ALA A 122 -2.95 -25.99 -6.17
C ALA A 122 -2.13 -27.20 -5.72
N HIS A 123 -1.10 -27.01 -4.90
CA HIS A 123 -0.25 -28.07 -4.40
C HIS A 123 -0.69 -28.60 -3.02
N ARG A 124 -1.76 -28.07 -2.43
CA ARG A 124 -2.25 -28.40 -1.06
C ARG A 124 -1.12 -28.35 -0.02
N ARG A 125 -0.27 -27.31 -0.08
CA ARG A 125 0.90 -27.13 0.79
C ARG A 125 0.90 -25.73 1.41
N ASN A 126 1.54 -25.59 2.56
CA ASN A 126 1.77 -24.29 3.20
C ASN A 126 2.85 -23.44 2.48
N LEU A 127 3.55 -24.02 1.50
CA LEU A 127 4.62 -23.38 0.76
C LEU A 127 4.11 -22.94 -0.61
N GLY A 128 4.10 -21.61 -0.82
CA GLY A 128 3.82 -20.98 -2.11
C GLY A 128 5.06 -20.89 -3.00
N LEU A 129 5.30 -19.73 -3.58
CA LEU A 129 6.52 -19.42 -4.29
C LEU A 129 7.73 -19.52 -3.35
N THR A 130 8.89 -19.89 -3.88
CA THR A 130 10.12 -19.80 -3.07
C THR A 130 10.37 -18.35 -2.66
N ALA A 131 10.90 -18.14 -1.45
CA ALA A 131 11.19 -16.80 -0.95
C ALA A 131 12.07 -15.98 -1.92
N ARG A 132 13.03 -16.66 -2.59
CA ARG A 132 13.90 -16.04 -3.60
C ARG A 132 13.11 -15.60 -4.84
N ALA A 133 12.22 -16.44 -5.36
CA ALA A 133 11.42 -16.12 -6.53
C ALA A 133 10.43 -14.97 -6.23
N LYS A 134 9.74 -15.03 -5.08
CA LYS A 134 8.84 -13.97 -4.62
C LYS A 134 9.57 -12.62 -4.50
N PHE A 135 10.72 -12.62 -3.83
CA PHE A 135 11.53 -11.41 -3.65
C PHE A 135 12.09 -10.88 -4.98
N ALA A 136 12.55 -11.75 -5.88
CA ALA A 136 13.03 -11.36 -7.21
C ALA A 136 11.93 -10.71 -8.06
N LEU A 137 10.70 -11.25 -8.04
CA LEU A 137 9.56 -10.65 -8.75
C LEU A 137 9.18 -9.28 -8.18
N GLN A 138 9.22 -9.12 -6.86
CA GLN A 138 8.99 -7.83 -6.20
C GLN A 138 10.06 -6.80 -6.58
N LEU A 139 11.35 -7.19 -6.57
CA LEU A 139 12.43 -6.32 -7.03
C LEU A 139 12.27 -5.94 -8.50
N ALA A 140 11.95 -6.89 -9.38
CA ALA A 140 11.72 -6.62 -10.78
C ALA A 140 10.57 -5.61 -10.98
N THR A 141 9.47 -5.78 -10.26
CA THR A 141 8.35 -4.81 -10.26
C THR A 141 8.80 -3.43 -9.78
N GLY A 142 9.58 -3.36 -8.70
CA GLY A 142 10.14 -2.12 -8.17
C GLY A 142 11.05 -1.41 -9.18
N VAL A 143 11.91 -2.16 -9.89
CA VAL A 143 12.76 -1.63 -10.97
C VAL A 143 11.92 -1.05 -12.12
N VAL A 144 10.83 -1.73 -12.53
CA VAL A 144 9.93 -1.22 -13.55
C VAL A 144 9.28 0.09 -13.11
N ILE A 145 8.78 0.17 -11.87
CA ILE A 145 8.17 1.39 -11.33
C ILE A 145 9.21 2.53 -11.26
N ALA A 146 10.42 2.25 -10.76
CA ALA A 146 11.52 3.24 -10.72
C ALA A 146 11.86 3.74 -12.13
N SER A 147 11.92 2.86 -13.13
CA SER A 147 12.15 3.20 -14.52
C SER A 147 11.04 4.08 -15.11
N MET A 148 9.77 3.80 -14.77
CA MET A 148 8.65 4.67 -15.16
C MET A 148 8.78 6.07 -14.55
N LEU A 149 9.22 6.19 -13.29
CA LEU A 149 9.43 7.49 -12.63
C LEU A 149 10.62 8.26 -13.22
N ILE A 150 11.71 7.57 -13.58
CA ILE A 150 12.84 8.15 -14.30
C ILE A 150 12.38 8.69 -15.66
N ALA A 151 11.55 7.93 -16.38
CA ALA A 151 10.95 8.42 -17.63
C ALA A 151 10.09 9.68 -17.39
N MET A 152 9.32 9.75 -16.27
CA MET A 152 8.56 10.96 -15.93
C MET A 152 9.49 12.15 -15.62
N GLN A 153 10.65 11.92 -15.00
CA GLN A 153 11.65 12.97 -14.79
C GLN A 153 12.19 13.51 -16.12
N ALA A 154 12.47 12.64 -17.09
CA ALA A 154 12.95 13.07 -18.41
C ALA A 154 11.94 14.00 -19.13
N TYR A 155 10.64 13.88 -18.83
CA TYR A 155 9.60 14.79 -19.29
C TYR A 155 9.36 16.01 -18.37
N GLY A 156 10.19 16.23 -17.35
CA GLY A 156 10.02 17.31 -16.38
C GLY A 156 8.78 17.17 -15.47
N MET A 157 8.18 15.98 -15.39
CA MET A 157 6.94 15.73 -14.63
C MET A 157 7.20 15.21 -13.21
N TYR A 158 8.43 14.77 -12.93
CA TYR A 158 8.84 14.18 -11.65
C TYR A 158 10.23 14.64 -11.26
N SER A 159 10.57 14.61 -9.97
CA SER A 159 11.89 14.94 -9.45
C SER A 159 12.46 13.77 -8.66
N THR A 160 13.75 13.47 -8.84
CA THR A 160 14.48 12.44 -8.08
C THR A 160 15.01 12.92 -6.74
N LYS A 161 14.91 14.22 -6.47
CA LYS A 161 15.33 14.81 -5.19
C LYS A 161 14.46 14.30 -4.05
N LEU A 162 15.08 13.94 -2.93
CA LEU A 162 14.36 13.59 -1.71
C LEU A 162 13.90 14.84 -0.98
N ILE A 163 12.71 14.78 -0.39
CA ILE A 163 12.25 15.78 0.58
C ILE A 163 12.57 15.22 1.97
N VAL A 164 13.52 15.88 2.66
CA VAL A 164 13.93 15.47 4.01
C VAL A 164 13.05 16.21 5.01
N PRO A 165 12.22 15.48 5.81
CA PRO A 165 11.41 16.09 6.85
C PRO A 165 12.30 16.91 7.81
N PHE A 166 11.79 18.05 8.30
CA PHE A 166 12.46 18.99 9.20
C PHE A 166 13.63 19.80 8.59
N PHE A 167 14.11 19.50 7.38
CA PHE A 167 15.21 20.21 6.73
C PHE A 167 14.77 20.84 5.42
N LYS A 168 14.15 22.03 5.47
CA LYS A 168 13.54 22.75 4.32
C LYS A 168 14.49 23.00 3.13
N GLN A 169 15.77 23.15 3.37
CA GLN A 169 16.75 23.51 2.32
C GLN A 169 17.57 22.31 1.84
N TYR A 170 17.43 21.15 2.51
CA TYR A 170 18.25 19.99 2.19
C TYR A 170 17.46 18.98 1.36
N HIS A 171 17.65 19.02 0.06
CA HIS A 171 17.01 18.13 -0.91
C HIS A 171 18.07 17.33 -1.69
N PRO A 172 18.64 16.27 -1.10
CA PRO A 172 19.64 15.46 -1.79
C PRO A 172 19.04 14.82 -3.04
N ASP A 173 19.76 14.94 -4.16
CA ASP A 173 19.39 14.23 -5.38
C ASP A 173 19.99 12.83 -5.36
N LEU A 174 19.17 11.84 -5.67
CA LEU A 174 19.63 10.46 -5.78
C LEU A 174 20.22 10.14 -7.15
N VAL A 175 20.31 11.13 -8.04
CA VAL A 175 21.01 11.03 -9.32
C VAL A 175 22.43 11.54 -9.17
N VAL A 176 23.40 10.75 -9.60
CA VAL A 176 24.82 11.13 -9.55
C VAL A 176 25.16 11.98 -10.77
N GLN A 177 24.98 13.29 -10.64
CA GLN A 177 25.17 14.26 -11.74
C GLN A 177 26.55 14.19 -12.41
N SER A 178 27.61 13.85 -11.66
CA SER A 178 28.94 13.67 -12.22
C SER A 178 29.01 12.56 -13.30
N TRP A 179 28.11 11.61 -13.29
CA TRP A 179 28.07 10.50 -14.25
C TRP A 179 27.22 10.83 -15.49
N GLU A 180 26.39 11.86 -15.45
CA GLU A 180 25.63 12.34 -16.63
C GLU A 180 26.54 12.84 -17.75
N HIS A 181 27.74 13.33 -17.41
CA HIS A 181 28.74 13.81 -18.39
C HIS A 181 29.45 12.71 -19.17
N PHE A 182 29.36 11.45 -18.72
CA PHE A 182 29.92 10.30 -19.42
C PHE A 182 28.86 9.67 -20.33
N SER A 183 28.89 9.97 -21.60
CA SER A 183 27.88 9.59 -22.61
C SER A 183 27.51 8.09 -22.63
N HIS A 184 28.43 7.21 -22.18
CA HIS A 184 28.19 5.75 -22.14
C HIS A 184 27.68 5.25 -20.78
N PHE A 185 27.79 6.04 -19.71
CA PHE A 185 27.45 5.63 -18.34
C PHE A 185 26.25 6.39 -17.74
N TRP A 186 25.59 7.23 -18.53
CA TRP A 186 24.44 8.02 -18.06
C TRP A 186 23.34 7.19 -17.38
N PRO A 187 23.02 5.93 -17.79
CA PRO A 187 22.00 5.14 -17.08
C PRO A 187 22.42 4.80 -15.65
N LEU A 188 23.72 4.67 -15.38
CA LEU A 188 24.25 4.39 -14.03
C LEU A 188 24.06 5.57 -13.08
N ALA A 189 23.91 6.80 -13.60
CA ALA A 189 23.61 7.97 -12.79
C ALA A 189 22.31 7.81 -11.99
N PHE A 190 21.33 7.09 -12.52
CA PHE A 190 20.05 6.82 -11.87
C PHE A 190 20.03 5.60 -10.95
N LEU A 191 21.13 4.84 -10.88
CA LEU A 191 21.20 3.61 -10.11
C LEU A 191 20.86 3.81 -8.61
N PRO A 192 21.37 4.85 -7.90
CA PRO A 192 21.00 5.07 -6.50
C PRO A 192 19.51 5.30 -6.31
N PHE A 193 18.89 6.10 -7.18
CA PHE A 193 17.43 6.31 -7.17
C PHE A 193 16.67 5.00 -7.43
N MET A 194 17.07 4.25 -8.44
CA MET A 194 16.45 2.97 -8.80
C MET A 194 16.51 1.97 -7.65
N VAL A 195 17.68 1.82 -7.03
CA VAL A 195 17.88 0.93 -5.89
C VAL A 195 17.03 1.36 -4.69
N PHE A 196 17.05 2.66 -4.36
CA PHE A 196 16.29 3.21 -3.24
C PHE A 196 14.78 2.98 -3.40
N VAL A 197 14.22 3.36 -4.56
CA VAL A 197 12.78 3.19 -4.84
C VAL A 197 12.37 1.72 -4.84
N THR A 198 13.16 0.88 -5.52
CA THR A 198 12.91 -0.57 -5.58
C THR A 198 12.87 -1.21 -4.20
N LEU A 199 13.85 -0.91 -3.35
CA LEU A 199 13.92 -1.44 -1.99
C LEU A 199 12.78 -0.89 -1.13
N LEU A 200 12.46 0.40 -1.23
CA LEU A 200 11.41 1.02 -0.44
C LEU A 200 10.04 0.38 -0.75
N ILE A 201 9.69 0.23 -2.03
CA ILE A 201 8.42 -0.40 -2.45
C ILE A 201 8.39 -1.87 -2.03
N THR A 202 9.48 -2.61 -2.25
CA THR A 202 9.58 -4.02 -1.88
C THR A 202 9.45 -4.22 -0.37
N PHE A 203 10.11 -3.38 0.43
CA PHE A 203 10.02 -3.47 1.89
C PHE A 203 8.64 -3.06 2.39
N SER A 204 8.02 -2.03 1.80
CA SER A 204 6.64 -1.66 2.11
C SER A 204 5.67 -2.82 1.85
N SER A 205 5.80 -3.47 0.69
CA SER A 205 4.98 -4.64 0.33
C SER A 205 5.13 -5.78 1.34
N ASN A 206 6.36 -6.14 1.70
CA ASN A 206 6.61 -7.21 2.66
C ASN A 206 6.23 -6.82 4.10
N ALA A 207 6.34 -5.56 4.50
CA ALA A 207 5.96 -5.09 5.83
C ALA A 207 4.45 -5.22 6.06
N VAL A 208 3.63 -4.85 5.08
CA VAL A 208 2.18 -5.08 5.14
C VAL A 208 1.86 -6.58 5.18
N ASN A 209 2.54 -7.39 4.37
CA ASN A 209 2.35 -8.85 4.37
C ASN A 209 2.72 -9.50 5.71
N LEU A 210 3.79 -9.06 6.37
CA LEU A 210 4.17 -9.54 7.70
C LEU A 210 3.17 -9.13 8.79
N THR A 211 2.44 -8.04 8.60
CA THR A 211 1.42 -7.57 9.54
C THR A 211 0.09 -8.31 9.40
N ASP A 212 -0.14 -9.00 8.28
CA ASP A 212 -1.37 -9.75 7.99
C ASP A 212 -1.41 -11.11 8.72
N GLY A 213 -1.24 -11.07 10.05
CA GLY A 213 -1.26 -12.26 10.90
C GLY A 213 -2.49 -12.39 11.79
N LEU A 214 -3.26 -11.32 12.01
CA LEU A 214 -4.49 -11.30 12.79
C LEU A 214 -5.64 -10.68 12.00
N ASP A 215 -6.87 -11.15 12.28
CA ASP A 215 -8.09 -10.74 11.60
C ASP A 215 -8.30 -9.21 11.70
N GLY A 216 -8.31 -8.50 10.58
CA GLY A 216 -8.52 -7.05 10.55
C GLY A 216 -7.30 -6.19 10.91
N LEU A 217 -6.18 -6.77 11.36
CA LEU A 217 -5.02 -6.00 11.79
C LEU A 217 -4.40 -5.21 10.63
N ALA A 218 -3.94 -5.88 9.59
CA ALA A 218 -3.25 -5.26 8.46
C ALA A 218 -4.18 -4.31 7.69
N ILE A 219 -5.42 -4.73 7.45
CA ILE A 219 -6.36 -3.91 6.68
C ILE A 219 -6.78 -2.64 7.46
N GLY A 220 -6.98 -2.72 8.78
CA GLY A 220 -7.30 -1.56 9.60
C GLY A 220 -6.15 -0.56 9.68
N CYS A 221 -4.90 -1.03 9.82
CA CYS A 221 -3.71 -0.17 9.71
C CYS A 221 -3.60 0.45 8.31
N THR A 222 -4.00 -0.28 7.25
CA THR A 222 -4.03 0.23 5.88
C THR A 222 -5.04 1.35 5.70
N VAL A 223 -6.25 1.26 6.29
CA VAL A 223 -7.23 2.36 6.28
C VAL A 223 -6.60 3.66 6.79
N ILE A 224 -5.86 3.57 7.89
CA ILE A 224 -5.24 4.73 8.53
C ILE A 224 -4.09 5.28 7.68
N ALA A 225 -3.20 4.42 7.19
CA ALA A 225 -2.09 4.82 6.33
C ALA A 225 -2.57 5.41 5.00
N ALA A 226 -3.55 4.79 4.36
CA ALA A 226 -4.17 5.29 3.13
C ALA A 226 -4.89 6.62 3.34
N GLY A 227 -5.56 6.80 4.50
CA GLY A 227 -6.16 8.06 4.90
C GLY A 227 -5.12 9.18 5.01
N ALA A 228 -3.98 8.92 5.68
CA ALA A 228 -2.88 9.88 5.77
C ALA A 228 -2.31 10.22 4.38
N LEU A 229 -2.10 9.21 3.53
CA LEU A 229 -1.64 9.42 2.14
C LEU A 229 -2.67 10.22 1.32
N THR A 230 -3.97 10.02 1.53
CA THR A 230 -5.03 10.82 0.88
C THR A 230 -4.88 12.31 1.22
N VAL A 231 -4.68 12.63 2.51
CA VAL A 231 -4.45 14.01 2.95
C VAL A 231 -3.17 14.58 2.35
N LEU A 232 -2.05 13.85 2.44
CA LEU A 232 -0.75 14.29 1.92
C LEU A 232 -0.78 14.54 0.41
N THR A 233 -1.41 13.66 -0.34
CA THR A 233 -1.55 13.77 -1.80
C THR A 233 -2.40 14.97 -2.18
N TYR A 234 -3.52 15.18 -1.49
CA TYR A 234 -4.39 16.33 -1.71
C TYR A 234 -3.67 17.66 -1.43
N VAL A 235 -3.02 17.75 -0.28
CA VAL A 235 -2.33 18.97 0.16
C VAL A 235 -1.18 19.33 -0.78
N SER A 236 -0.37 18.37 -1.19
CA SER A 236 0.77 18.58 -2.11
C SER A 236 0.31 18.95 -3.53
N GLY A 237 -0.87 18.48 -3.95
CA GLY A 237 -1.44 18.82 -5.25
C GLY A 237 -2.19 20.14 -5.29
N HIS A 238 -2.71 20.63 -4.15
CA HIS A 238 -3.55 21.81 -4.07
C HIS A 238 -2.73 23.10 -3.94
N ALA A 239 -2.99 24.10 -4.82
CA ALA A 239 -2.19 25.32 -4.89
C ALA A 239 -2.10 26.07 -3.56
N THR A 240 -3.25 26.36 -2.93
CA THR A 240 -3.32 27.16 -1.69
C THR A 240 -2.66 26.42 -0.52
N PHE A 241 -2.93 25.13 -0.35
CA PHE A 241 -2.36 24.37 0.76
C PHE A 241 -0.85 24.14 0.57
N ALA A 242 -0.40 23.82 -0.64
CA ALA A 242 1.02 23.65 -0.93
C ALA A 242 1.80 24.97 -0.64
N THR A 243 1.25 26.11 -1.06
CA THR A 243 1.85 27.43 -0.77
C THR A 243 1.85 27.75 0.73
N TYR A 244 0.73 27.53 1.42
CA TYR A 244 0.61 27.79 2.87
C TYR A 244 1.57 26.93 3.70
N LEU A 245 1.76 25.68 3.30
CA LEU A 245 2.61 24.72 3.99
C LEU A 245 4.06 24.73 3.48
N GLU A 246 4.36 25.58 2.50
CA GLU A 246 5.70 25.69 1.87
C GLU A 246 6.17 24.37 1.25
N LEU A 247 5.21 23.59 0.71
CA LEU A 247 5.50 22.32 0.05
C LEU A 247 5.82 22.54 -1.43
N GLN A 248 6.64 21.65 -2.00
CA GLN A 248 6.78 21.59 -3.44
C GLN A 248 5.43 21.24 -4.08
N ARG A 249 4.84 22.20 -4.78
CA ARG A 249 3.57 21.98 -5.47
C ARG A 249 3.76 21.04 -6.65
N MET A 250 2.98 19.96 -6.68
CA MET A 250 2.94 18.99 -7.76
C MET A 250 1.48 18.77 -8.23
N PRO A 251 0.95 19.64 -9.12
CA PRO A 251 -0.47 19.60 -9.51
C PRO A 251 -0.93 18.26 -10.07
N GLN A 252 -0.04 17.55 -10.73
CA GLN A 252 -0.36 16.28 -11.38
C GLN A 252 -0.62 15.13 -10.39
N ILE A 253 -0.07 15.21 -9.18
CA ILE A 253 -0.30 14.19 -8.17
C ILE A 253 -1.65 14.32 -7.46
N ALA A 254 -2.36 15.45 -7.62
CA ALA A 254 -3.70 15.63 -7.04
C ALA A 254 -4.67 14.50 -7.42
N GLU A 255 -4.56 13.95 -8.63
CA GLU A 255 -5.40 12.83 -9.07
C GLU A 255 -5.19 11.54 -8.27
N LEU A 256 -4.01 11.35 -7.69
CA LEU A 256 -3.74 10.20 -6.83
C LEU A 256 -4.54 10.24 -5.52
N THR A 257 -5.08 11.40 -5.13
CA THR A 257 -6.02 11.50 -3.99
C THR A 257 -7.24 10.60 -4.21
N ILE A 258 -7.70 10.46 -5.47
CA ILE A 258 -8.82 9.60 -5.84
C ILE A 258 -8.45 8.12 -5.66
N PHE A 259 -7.25 7.74 -6.09
CA PHE A 259 -6.74 6.38 -5.87
C PHE A 259 -6.59 6.06 -4.37
N CYS A 260 -6.01 6.97 -3.59
CA CYS A 260 -5.89 6.80 -2.14
C CYS A 260 -7.26 6.72 -1.46
N GLY A 261 -8.23 7.56 -1.88
CA GLY A 261 -9.61 7.48 -1.41
C GLY A 261 -10.29 6.14 -1.75
N ALA A 262 -10.07 5.62 -2.97
CA ALA A 262 -10.54 4.30 -3.35
C ALA A 262 -9.90 3.21 -2.47
N MET A 263 -8.60 3.33 -2.16
CA MET A 263 -7.90 2.40 -1.27
C MET A 263 -8.49 2.44 0.16
N VAL A 264 -8.82 3.62 0.69
CA VAL A 264 -9.52 3.76 1.98
C VAL A 264 -10.88 3.05 1.93
N GLY A 265 -11.69 3.36 0.92
CA GLY A 265 -13.03 2.77 0.79
C GLY A 265 -13.00 1.26 0.62
N ALA A 266 -12.12 0.75 -0.24
CA ALA A 266 -11.93 -0.70 -0.45
C ALA A 266 -11.49 -1.40 0.84
N SER A 267 -10.58 -0.78 1.59
CA SER A 267 -10.09 -1.34 2.86
C SER A 267 -11.18 -1.38 3.93
N ILE A 268 -12.01 -0.33 4.04
CA ILE A 268 -13.16 -0.32 4.97
C ILE A 268 -14.18 -1.37 4.55
N GLY A 269 -14.51 -1.47 3.25
CA GLY A 269 -15.45 -2.46 2.76
C GLY A 269 -14.96 -3.90 2.93
N PHE A 270 -13.66 -4.15 2.76
CA PHE A 270 -13.08 -5.47 3.03
C PHE A 270 -13.01 -5.77 4.52
N LEU A 271 -12.73 -4.79 5.37
CA LEU A 271 -12.69 -4.92 6.83
C LEU A 271 -14.02 -5.43 7.39
N TRP A 272 -15.15 -5.14 6.72
CA TRP A 272 -16.47 -5.67 7.10
C TRP A 272 -16.49 -7.21 7.19
N TYR A 273 -15.78 -7.88 6.27
CA TYR A 273 -15.69 -9.34 6.23
C TYR A 273 -14.45 -9.90 6.93
N ASN A 274 -13.41 -9.07 7.09
CA ASN A 274 -12.14 -9.48 7.68
C ASN A 274 -12.02 -9.11 9.16
N ALA A 275 -12.97 -8.35 9.73
CA ALA A 275 -13.02 -8.09 11.17
C ALA A 275 -13.15 -9.38 11.98
N HIS A 276 -12.51 -9.42 13.15
CA HIS A 276 -12.51 -10.60 14.00
C HIS A 276 -13.91 -10.94 14.54
N PRO A 277 -14.43 -12.19 14.38
CA PRO A 277 -13.84 -13.33 13.66
C PRO A 277 -14.02 -13.23 12.13
N ALA A 278 -12.93 -13.37 11.38
CA ALA A 278 -12.92 -13.14 9.94
C ALA A 278 -13.70 -14.19 9.13
N GLU A 279 -14.50 -13.72 8.17
CA GLU A 279 -15.19 -14.55 7.18
C GLU A 279 -14.30 -14.86 5.96
N VAL A 280 -13.26 -14.08 5.73
CA VAL A 280 -12.29 -14.22 4.64
C VAL A 280 -10.95 -13.62 5.05
N PHE A 281 -9.85 -14.29 4.68
CA PHE A 281 -8.50 -13.78 4.87
C PHE A 281 -8.02 -13.02 3.61
N MET A 282 -7.24 -11.97 3.83
CA MET A 282 -6.70 -11.13 2.75
C MET A 282 -5.74 -11.91 1.85
N GLY A 283 -4.85 -12.68 2.45
CA GLY A 283 -3.80 -13.44 1.76
C GLY A 283 -2.71 -12.56 1.15
N ASP A 284 -1.77 -13.20 0.48
CA ASP A 284 -0.64 -12.52 -0.15
C ASP A 284 -1.08 -11.61 -1.31
N VAL A 285 -2.22 -11.94 -1.96
CA VAL A 285 -2.82 -11.10 -3.02
C VAL A 285 -3.08 -9.68 -2.52
N GLY A 286 -3.75 -9.55 -1.38
CA GLY A 286 -4.15 -8.25 -0.84
C GLY A 286 -3.02 -7.53 -0.14
N SER A 287 -2.29 -8.24 0.72
CA SER A 287 -1.24 -7.64 1.55
C SER A 287 -0.08 -7.10 0.71
N LEU A 288 0.38 -7.86 -0.30
CA LEU A 288 1.43 -7.38 -1.21
C LEU A 288 0.95 -6.22 -2.08
N ALA A 289 -0.29 -6.29 -2.60
CA ALA A 289 -0.87 -5.22 -3.41
C ALA A 289 -0.98 -3.91 -2.63
N LEU A 290 -1.52 -3.95 -1.42
CA LEU A 290 -1.67 -2.78 -0.56
C LEU A 290 -0.33 -2.17 -0.17
N GLY A 291 0.63 -3.01 0.25
CA GLY A 291 1.95 -2.53 0.62
C GLY A 291 2.73 -1.97 -0.57
N GLY A 292 2.63 -2.59 -1.75
CA GLY A 292 3.19 -2.09 -3.00
C GLY A 292 2.57 -0.76 -3.42
N ALA A 293 1.24 -0.63 -3.32
CA ALA A 293 0.51 0.61 -3.59
C ALA A 293 0.94 1.74 -2.65
N ILE A 294 0.95 1.49 -1.33
CA ILE A 294 1.38 2.45 -0.30
C ILE A 294 2.80 2.94 -0.58
N GLY A 295 3.75 2.03 -0.82
CA GLY A 295 5.13 2.38 -1.14
C GLY A 295 5.26 3.20 -2.42
N THR A 296 4.53 2.81 -3.47
CA THR A 296 4.54 3.53 -4.76
C THR A 296 3.95 4.93 -4.63
N ILE A 297 2.83 5.10 -3.94
CA ILE A 297 2.24 6.42 -3.70
C ILE A 297 3.20 7.30 -2.91
N ALA A 298 3.81 6.78 -1.83
CA ALA A 298 4.77 7.53 -1.03
C ALA A 298 5.95 8.06 -1.87
N VAL A 299 6.47 7.25 -2.80
CA VAL A 299 7.52 7.66 -3.73
C VAL A 299 7.02 8.73 -4.70
N ILE A 300 5.86 8.55 -5.31
CA ILE A 300 5.32 9.51 -6.28
C ILE A 300 5.11 10.89 -5.64
N ILE A 301 4.58 10.92 -4.41
CA ILE A 301 4.29 12.17 -3.71
C ILE A 301 5.46 12.71 -2.89
N LYS A 302 6.64 12.13 -3.05
CA LYS A 302 7.88 12.55 -2.36
C LYS A 302 7.78 12.48 -0.83
N GLN A 303 7.16 11.41 -0.33
CA GLN A 303 6.99 11.12 1.09
C GLN A 303 7.75 9.86 1.52
N GLU A 304 8.84 9.56 0.82
CA GLU A 304 9.64 8.36 1.03
C GLU A 304 10.14 8.25 2.47
N LEU A 305 10.67 9.34 3.00
CA LEU A 305 11.22 9.38 4.36
C LEU A 305 10.15 9.50 5.45
N LEU A 306 8.91 9.87 5.10
CA LEU A 306 7.78 9.83 6.01
C LEU A 306 7.04 8.50 6.00
N LEU A 307 7.22 7.69 4.99
CA LEU A 307 6.56 6.39 4.89
C LEU A 307 6.76 5.52 6.16
N PRO A 308 7.97 5.46 6.78
CA PRO A 308 8.16 4.74 8.03
C PRO A 308 7.29 5.23 9.19
N PHE A 309 6.87 6.49 9.18
CA PHE A 309 5.95 7.04 10.18
C PHE A 309 4.49 6.80 9.76
N ILE A 310 4.13 7.04 8.50
CA ILE A 310 2.77 6.77 7.98
C ILE A 310 2.41 5.29 8.20
N GLY A 311 3.34 4.39 7.90
CA GLY A 311 3.22 2.95 8.08
C GLY A 311 3.90 2.42 9.35
N GLY A 312 3.95 3.19 10.44
CA GLY A 312 4.76 2.89 11.62
C GLY A 312 4.53 1.51 12.22
N VAL A 313 3.29 1.04 12.25
CA VAL A 313 2.97 -0.31 12.71
C VAL A 313 3.57 -1.37 11.78
N PHE A 314 3.46 -1.22 10.47
CA PHE A 314 4.06 -2.14 9.50
C PHE A 314 5.58 -2.21 9.66
N VAL A 315 6.21 -1.06 9.91
CA VAL A 315 7.67 -0.99 10.14
C VAL A 315 8.05 -1.70 11.44
N ILE A 316 7.33 -1.48 12.53
CA ILE A 316 7.60 -2.13 13.82
C ILE A 316 7.47 -3.65 13.70
N GLU A 317 6.43 -4.13 13.01
CA GLU A 317 6.23 -5.55 12.74
C GLU A 317 7.40 -6.14 11.95
N ALA A 318 7.78 -5.51 10.83
CA ALA A 318 8.90 -5.96 10.00
C ALA A 318 10.24 -5.92 10.77
N VAL A 319 10.52 -4.84 11.49
CA VAL A 319 11.74 -4.68 12.30
C VAL A 319 11.79 -5.75 13.40
N SER A 320 10.66 -6.09 14.03
CA SER A 320 10.62 -7.14 15.05
C SER A 320 11.08 -8.50 14.49
N VAL A 321 10.72 -8.82 13.25
CA VAL A 321 11.17 -10.04 12.56
C VAL A 321 12.67 -9.98 12.27
N ILE A 322 13.15 -8.86 11.74
CA ILE A 322 14.58 -8.67 11.44
C ILE A 322 15.43 -8.84 12.71
N LEU A 323 15.01 -8.19 13.80
CA LEU A 323 15.70 -8.28 15.10
C LEU A 323 15.68 -9.70 15.67
N GLN A 324 14.53 -10.38 15.60
CA GLN A 324 14.38 -11.73 16.09
C GLN A 324 15.29 -12.71 15.33
N VAL A 325 15.24 -12.66 13.99
CA VAL A 325 16.05 -13.53 13.12
C VAL A 325 17.54 -13.22 13.29
N GLY A 326 17.90 -11.93 13.32
CA GLY A 326 19.29 -11.50 13.54
C GLY A 326 19.85 -11.98 14.88
N SER A 327 19.11 -11.76 15.97
CA SER A 327 19.52 -12.22 17.29
C SER A 327 19.67 -13.75 17.38
N TYR A 328 18.70 -14.47 16.79
CA TYR A 328 18.75 -15.93 16.81
C TYR A 328 19.93 -16.49 16.01
N LYS A 329 20.23 -15.91 14.84
CA LYS A 329 21.40 -16.31 14.03
C LYS A 329 22.73 -16.01 14.73
N LEU A 330 22.86 -14.82 15.35
CA LEU A 330 24.12 -14.37 15.95
C LEU A 330 24.33 -14.91 17.35
N ARG A 331 23.28 -14.95 18.18
CA ARG A 331 23.39 -15.22 19.63
C ARG A 331 22.66 -16.49 20.07
N LYS A 332 21.88 -17.15 19.18
CA LYS A 332 20.99 -18.28 19.47
C LYS A 332 19.95 -17.96 20.57
N LYS A 333 19.67 -16.68 20.79
CA LYS A 333 18.69 -16.19 21.78
C LYS A 333 17.56 -15.43 21.09
N ARG A 334 16.34 -15.66 21.54
CA ARG A 334 15.15 -14.92 21.10
C ARG A 334 15.05 -13.59 21.86
N ILE A 335 14.70 -12.49 21.18
CA ILE A 335 14.38 -11.19 21.79
C ILE A 335 12.91 -11.20 22.21
N PHE A 336 12.04 -11.62 21.30
CA PHE A 336 10.61 -11.72 21.54
C PHE A 336 10.20 -13.19 21.73
N LYS A 337 9.08 -13.45 22.42
CA LYS A 337 8.52 -14.81 22.50
C LYS A 337 8.28 -15.39 21.11
N MET A 338 7.73 -14.57 20.21
CA MET A 338 7.54 -14.84 18.78
C MET A 338 7.60 -13.53 18.00
N ALA A 339 7.94 -13.56 16.72
CA ALA A 339 7.85 -12.44 15.79
C ALA A 339 7.04 -12.88 14.56
N PRO A 340 6.28 -11.98 13.95
CA PRO A 340 6.12 -10.54 14.21
C PRO A 340 5.55 -10.21 15.60
N LEU A 341 5.54 -8.90 15.97
CA LEU A 341 5.28 -8.43 17.33
C LEU A 341 3.86 -8.74 17.84
N HIS A 342 2.86 -8.77 16.97
CA HIS A 342 1.50 -9.16 17.35
C HIS A 342 1.45 -10.56 17.98
N HIS A 343 2.20 -11.54 17.46
CA HIS A 343 2.30 -12.87 18.07
C HIS A 343 2.98 -12.87 19.43
N HIS A 344 3.91 -11.92 19.68
CA HIS A 344 4.50 -11.74 21.01
C HIS A 344 3.43 -11.42 22.03
N PHE A 345 2.50 -10.50 21.70
CA PHE A 345 1.42 -10.11 22.61
C PHE A 345 0.36 -11.22 22.77
N GLU A 346 0.07 -12.01 21.74
CA GLU A 346 -0.77 -13.21 21.88
C GLU A 346 -0.17 -14.18 22.91
N LEU A 347 1.15 -14.46 22.81
CA LEU A 347 1.85 -15.34 23.75
C LEU A 347 2.05 -14.73 25.14
N LEU A 348 1.77 -13.43 25.33
CA LEU A 348 1.64 -12.77 26.61
C LEU A 348 0.20 -12.88 27.18
N GLY A 349 -0.73 -13.49 26.46
CA GLY A 349 -2.11 -13.70 26.90
C GLY A 349 -3.07 -12.55 26.58
N TRP A 350 -2.72 -11.64 25.66
CA TRP A 350 -3.67 -10.61 25.22
C TRP A 350 -4.69 -11.23 24.24
N SER A 351 -5.95 -10.81 24.35
CA SER A 351 -6.96 -11.21 23.37
C SER A 351 -6.68 -10.57 22.01
N GLU A 352 -7.01 -11.27 20.93
CA GLU A 352 -6.81 -10.81 19.55
C GLU A 352 -7.43 -9.44 19.32
N SER A 353 -8.68 -9.23 19.69
CA SER A 353 -9.36 -7.93 19.57
C SER A 353 -8.62 -6.78 20.28
N LYS A 354 -8.03 -7.06 21.46
CA LYS A 354 -7.25 -6.06 22.22
C LYS A 354 -5.97 -5.68 21.49
N ILE A 355 -5.29 -6.65 20.87
CA ILE A 355 -4.08 -6.40 20.08
C ILE A 355 -4.45 -5.54 18.88
N ILE A 356 -5.46 -5.95 18.09
CA ILE A 356 -5.91 -5.26 16.89
C ILE A 356 -6.22 -3.77 17.17
N VAL A 357 -7.09 -3.51 18.14
CA VAL A 357 -7.49 -2.13 18.48
C VAL A 357 -6.30 -1.29 18.93
N ARG A 358 -5.39 -1.83 19.73
CA ARG A 358 -4.19 -1.11 20.18
C ARG A 358 -3.23 -0.80 19.04
N PHE A 359 -3.10 -1.70 18.08
CA PHE A 359 -2.27 -1.48 16.90
C PHE A 359 -2.90 -0.45 15.96
N TRP A 360 -4.24 -0.41 15.83
CA TRP A 360 -4.93 0.66 15.11
C TRP A 360 -4.70 2.02 15.77
N ILE A 361 -4.80 2.09 17.11
CA ILE A 361 -4.50 3.32 17.85
C ILE A 361 -3.05 3.74 17.63
N ALA A 362 -2.09 2.82 17.72
CA ALA A 362 -0.69 3.10 17.41
C ALA A 362 -0.49 3.60 15.98
N SER A 363 -1.15 2.95 14.98
CA SER A 363 -1.11 3.38 13.59
C SER A 363 -1.65 4.81 13.42
N LEU A 364 -2.75 5.15 14.11
CA LEU A 364 -3.32 6.50 14.09
C LEU A 364 -2.34 7.52 14.70
N VAL A 365 -1.70 7.21 15.83
CA VAL A 365 -0.69 8.08 16.46
C VAL A 365 0.47 8.33 15.49
N PHE A 366 1.00 7.29 14.84
CA PHE A 366 2.04 7.43 13.84
C PHE A 366 1.61 8.26 12.63
N ALA A 367 0.41 8.04 12.12
CA ALA A 367 -0.13 8.80 10.99
C ALA A 367 -0.31 10.28 11.35
N LEU A 368 -0.85 10.59 12.53
CA LEU A 368 -0.98 11.96 13.02
C LEU A 368 0.40 12.61 13.20
N PHE A 369 1.37 11.89 13.75
CA PHE A 369 2.75 12.39 13.86
C PHE A 369 3.33 12.71 12.47
N ALA A 370 3.14 11.84 11.47
CA ALA A 370 3.56 12.12 10.10
C ALA A 370 2.89 13.39 9.54
N LEU A 371 1.60 13.61 9.80
CA LEU A 371 0.89 14.82 9.36
C LEU A 371 1.39 16.10 10.07
N THR A 372 1.87 16.03 11.32
CA THR A 372 2.43 17.22 11.99
C THR A 372 3.65 17.77 11.28
N THR A 373 4.38 16.92 10.54
CA THR A 373 5.56 17.36 9.79
C THR A 373 5.23 18.27 8.60
N LEU A 374 3.96 18.36 8.18
CA LEU A 374 3.55 19.15 7.00
C LEU A 374 4.00 20.62 7.06
N LYS A 375 3.99 21.23 8.24
CA LYS A 375 4.43 22.64 8.41
C LYS A 375 5.93 22.77 8.71
N LEU A 376 6.60 21.66 9.01
CA LEU A 376 8.01 21.63 9.43
C LEU A 376 8.98 21.27 8.29
N ARG A 377 8.51 21.36 7.04
CA ARG A 377 9.28 21.01 5.84
C ARG A 377 9.82 22.21 5.14
#